data_9b042ea225fbf8467b36ac8c190c1533
#
_entry.id   9b042ea225fbf8467b36ac8c190c1533
#
_cell.length_a   1.000
_cell.length_b   1.000
_cell.length_c   1.000
_cell.angle_alpha   90.00
_cell.angle_beta   90.00
_cell.angle_gamma   90.00
#
_symmetry.space_group_name_H-M   'P 1'
#
loop_
_entity.id
_entity.type
_entity.pdbx_description
1 polymer ?
#
loop_
_entity_poly.entity_id
_entity_poly.type
_entity_poly.pdbx_seq_one_letter_code
_entity_poly.pdbx_strand_id
1 'polypeptide(L)'
;MNWRKKAIAGWKKPWLHNGMKHLEKQFSTIASAEHEPQSLKNLRNSAFDSFKKTGFPKKNWEAWRFTTVADLVKTPFRLSTEADLPEVISKSLDNLPFPTLLFVNGHYQPDESTQPKGINVNTLIDSYNEDAKLVTNGFDSGSSPFTVLNTAMMNSGLHIRISEDFENHTPIRFLYLTTKLSEPIMNHPRLILDMADNAQANIIEEYRGDSSDSYWNNAVTVIRTGNNSKVHHVRIQNEAPAASHLASTIYEVGAKGAIHGCFISAGAALYRNDVNVTLLGERADVTLNGLCLSRETQHMDHNITVDHTSEHVTSRMLFKYILAEKSSAVFNGRAVVRSDAQKTDADQTNKNLLLGNDALMYSNPQLEIYADDVRCTHGSSTGQISEDALFYLRSRGLDAVSAKALLINGFANEVVDDINNEEIRDYTRRLFESWLSGVTHG
;
A
#
# COMPACT_ATOMS: atom_id res chain seq x y z
N MET A 1 -34.53 9.35 27.95
CA MET A 1 -35.02 8.02 27.58
C MET A 1 -34.92 7.88 26.06
N ASN A 2 -34.30 6.84 25.48
CA ASN A 2 -34.18 6.45 24.03
C ASN A 2 -32.99 6.88 23.17
N TRP A 3 -31.83 7.09 23.72
CA TRP A 3 -30.61 7.14 22.86
C TRP A 3 -29.93 5.77 22.67
N ARG A 4 -30.17 4.79 23.57
CA ARG A 4 -29.57 3.43 23.48
C ARG A 4 -30.24 2.49 22.47
N LYS A 5 -31.44 2.80 21.94
CA LYS A 5 -32.13 1.96 20.95
C LYS A 5 -31.80 2.29 19.49
N LYS A 6 -31.13 3.44 19.20
CA LYS A 6 -30.72 3.80 17.82
C LYS A 6 -29.34 3.21 17.40
N ALA A 7 -28.52 2.78 18.35
CA ALA A 7 -27.20 2.19 18.03
C ALA A 7 -27.28 0.77 17.44
N ILE A 8 -28.39 0.04 17.65
CA ILE A 8 -28.56 -1.35 17.15
C ILE A 8 -29.20 -1.39 15.75
N ALA A 9 -29.68 -0.26 15.21
CA ALA A 9 -30.35 -0.21 13.90
C ALA A 9 -29.40 -0.13 12.68
N GLY A 10 -28.08 -0.07 12.88
CA GLY A 10 -27.07 0.04 11.80
C GLY A 10 -26.74 -1.27 11.05
N TRP A 11 -27.17 -2.42 11.54
CA TRP A 11 -26.82 -3.76 11.02
C TRP A 11 -27.86 -4.34 10.06
N LYS A 12 -28.69 -3.54 9.43
CA LYS A 12 -29.78 -4.01 8.57
C LYS A 12 -29.41 -4.19 7.08
N LYS A 13 -28.12 -4.33 6.72
CA LYS A 13 -27.77 -4.74 5.37
C LYS A 13 -27.44 -6.24 5.39
N PRO A 14 -28.25 -7.12 4.79
CA PRO A 14 -28.05 -8.58 4.83
C PRO A 14 -26.67 -9.02 4.38
N TRP A 15 -26.07 -8.30 3.42
CA TRP A 15 -24.75 -8.60 2.88
C TRP A 15 -23.61 -8.39 3.90
N LEU A 16 -23.71 -7.44 4.83
CA LEU A 16 -22.71 -7.27 5.90
C LEU A 16 -22.69 -8.46 6.85
N HIS A 17 -23.87 -8.94 7.22
CA HIS A 17 -24.01 -10.11 8.08
C HIS A 17 -23.50 -11.39 7.38
N ASN A 18 -23.84 -11.58 6.11
CA ASN A 18 -23.40 -12.72 5.32
C ASN A 18 -21.89 -12.69 5.10
N GLY A 19 -21.30 -11.53 4.78
CA GLY A 19 -19.86 -11.36 4.65
C GLY A 19 -19.10 -11.67 5.94
N MET A 20 -19.62 -11.23 7.10
CA MET A 20 -18.99 -11.57 8.39
C MET A 20 -19.06 -13.07 8.68
N LYS A 21 -20.23 -13.70 8.47
CA LYS A 21 -20.35 -15.16 8.62
C LYS A 21 -19.41 -15.94 7.68
N HIS A 22 -19.24 -15.43 6.47
CA HIS A 22 -18.32 -16.04 5.52
C HIS A 22 -16.88 -15.94 6.02
N LEU A 23 -16.43 -14.77 6.51
CA LEU A 23 -15.10 -14.62 7.11
C LEU A 23 -14.92 -15.49 8.36
N GLU A 24 -15.94 -15.64 9.21
CA GLU A 24 -15.90 -16.55 10.37
C GLU A 24 -15.62 -18.00 9.93
N LYS A 25 -16.27 -18.44 8.85
CA LYS A 25 -16.03 -19.77 8.28
C LYS A 25 -14.59 -19.89 7.77
N GLN A 26 -14.07 -18.90 7.06
CA GLN A 26 -12.68 -18.91 6.54
C GLN A 26 -11.66 -18.84 7.70
N PHE A 27 -11.92 -18.04 8.73
CA PHE A 27 -11.07 -17.97 9.92
C PHE A 27 -10.97 -19.32 10.65
N SER A 28 -12.07 -20.08 10.73
CA SER A 28 -12.06 -21.38 11.40
C SER A 28 -11.12 -22.39 10.75
N THR A 29 -10.81 -22.25 9.45
CA THR A 29 -9.84 -23.12 8.76
C THR A 29 -8.41 -22.85 9.19
N ILE A 30 -8.04 -21.58 9.43
CA ILE A 30 -6.71 -21.20 9.95
C ILE A 30 -6.59 -21.58 11.44
N ALA A 31 -7.61 -21.26 12.23
CA ALA A 31 -7.59 -21.49 13.69
C ALA A 31 -7.45 -22.98 14.05
N SER A 32 -7.78 -23.87 13.12
CA SER A 32 -7.65 -25.33 13.29
C SER A 32 -6.27 -25.88 12.87
N ALA A 33 -5.33 -25.04 12.38
CA ALA A 33 -4.01 -25.51 11.99
C ALA A 33 -3.25 -26.11 13.20
N GLU A 34 -2.86 -27.38 13.10
CA GLU A 34 -2.28 -28.13 14.23
C GLU A 34 -0.87 -27.67 14.61
N HIS A 35 -0.11 -27.16 13.64
CA HIS A 35 1.33 -26.86 13.79
C HIS A 35 1.65 -25.45 14.28
N GLU A 36 0.64 -24.57 14.49
CA GLU A 36 0.88 -23.22 14.99
C GLU A 36 1.07 -23.18 16.51
N PRO A 37 1.99 -22.34 17.02
CA PRO A 37 2.14 -22.10 18.45
C PRO A 37 0.84 -21.59 19.10
N GLN A 38 0.55 -22.02 20.33
CA GLN A 38 -0.67 -21.60 21.02
C GLN A 38 -0.77 -20.08 21.21
N SER A 39 0.36 -19.41 21.40
CA SER A 39 0.44 -17.94 21.51
C SER A 39 0.01 -17.25 20.22
N LEU A 40 0.41 -17.78 19.06
CA LEU A 40 -0.02 -17.25 17.74
C LEU A 40 -1.52 -17.49 17.51
N LYS A 41 -2.05 -18.67 17.88
CA LYS A 41 -3.50 -18.94 17.86
C LYS A 41 -4.26 -17.94 18.76
N ASN A 42 -3.75 -17.62 19.93
CA ASN A 42 -4.35 -16.64 20.84
C ASN A 42 -4.34 -15.23 20.23
N LEU A 43 -3.24 -14.84 19.57
CA LEU A 43 -3.13 -13.56 18.85
C LEU A 43 -4.17 -13.48 17.73
N ARG A 44 -4.28 -14.51 16.88
CA ARG A 44 -5.26 -14.57 15.79
C ARG A 44 -6.69 -14.45 16.31
N ASN A 45 -7.03 -15.20 17.37
CA ASN A 45 -8.35 -15.15 18.00
C ASN A 45 -8.66 -13.75 18.54
N SER A 46 -7.69 -13.12 19.25
CA SER A 46 -7.84 -11.76 19.78
C SER A 46 -8.05 -10.74 18.67
N ALA A 47 -7.27 -10.84 17.59
CA ALA A 47 -7.40 -9.97 16.42
C ALA A 47 -8.75 -10.17 15.72
N PHE A 48 -9.19 -11.41 15.53
CA PHE A 48 -10.49 -11.69 14.90
C PHE A 48 -11.66 -11.21 15.76
N ASP A 49 -11.60 -11.38 17.06
CA ASP A 49 -12.61 -10.86 18.00
C ASP A 49 -12.65 -9.32 17.99
N SER A 50 -11.49 -8.66 17.87
CA SER A 50 -11.42 -7.21 17.69
C SER A 50 -12.06 -6.78 16.37
N PHE A 51 -11.76 -7.48 15.27
CA PHE A 51 -12.39 -7.21 13.97
C PHE A 51 -13.90 -7.42 14.01
N LYS A 52 -14.40 -8.47 14.65
CA LYS A 52 -15.87 -8.68 14.81
C LYS A 52 -16.55 -7.53 15.57
N LYS A 53 -15.90 -6.97 16.59
CA LYS A 53 -16.44 -5.82 17.35
C LYS A 53 -16.47 -4.56 16.51
N THR A 54 -15.42 -4.30 15.75
CA THR A 54 -15.29 -3.10 14.90
C THR A 54 -16.10 -3.25 13.61
N GLY A 55 -16.03 -4.41 12.97
CA GLY A 55 -16.67 -4.74 11.70
C GLY A 55 -16.01 -4.06 10.51
N PHE A 56 -16.62 -4.24 9.34
CA PHE A 56 -16.20 -3.56 8.12
C PHE A 56 -16.39 -2.05 8.21
N PRO A 57 -15.52 -1.25 7.56
CA PRO A 57 -15.64 0.20 7.52
C PRO A 57 -16.99 0.68 7.01
N LYS A 58 -17.47 1.80 7.56
CA LYS A 58 -18.74 2.40 7.21
C LYS A 58 -18.51 3.79 6.63
N LYS A 59 -19.39 4.24 5.75
CA LYS A 59 -19.34 5.59 5.14
C LYS A 59 -19.37 6.76 6.13
N ASN A 60 -19.80 6.53 7.37
CA ASN A 60 -19.78 7.54 8.43
C ASN A 60 -18.46 7.60 9.20
N TRP A 61 -17.51 6.74 8.88
CA TRP A 61 -16.15 6.87 9.36
C TRP A 61 -15.42 7.86 8.44
N GLU A 62 -14.77 8.85 8.98
CA GLU A 62 -14.13 9.93 8.23
C GLU A 62 -13.17 9.38 7.17
N ALA A 63 -12.25 8.51 7.57
CA ALA A 63 -11.25 7.91 6.68
C ALA A 63 -11.85 6.99 5.58
N TRP A 64 -13.16 6.66 5.64
CA TRP A 64 -13.85 5.78 4.70
C TRP A 64 -15.06 6.45 4.04
N ARG A 65 -15.18 7.77 4.19
CA ARG A 65 -16.36 8.53 3.71
C ARG A 65 -16.59 8.37 2.21
N PHE A 66 -15.52 8.33 1.45
CA PHE A 66 -15.54 8.27 -0.01
C PHE A 66 -15.19 6.89 -0.58
N THR A 67 -14.81 5.92 0.27
CA THR A 67 -14.43 4.57 -0.14
C THR A 67 -15.40 3.55 0.41
N THR A 68 -15.86 2.64 -0.44
CA THR A 68 -16.80 1.57 -0.06
C THR A 68 -16.19 0.20 -0.32
N VAL A 69 -16.33 -0.69 0.67
CA VAL A 69 -15.93 -2.10 0.57
C VAL A 69 -17.14 -3.02 0.30
N ALA A 70 -18.25 -2.46 -0.18
CA ALA A 70 -19.50 -3.20 -0.31
C ALA A 70 -19.39 -4.41 -1.25
N ASP A 71 -18.71 -4.24 -2.38
CA ASP A 71 -18.59 -5.31 -3.37
C ASP A 71 -17.58 -6.37 -2.93
N LEU A 72 -16.48 -5.95 -2.28
CA LEU A 72 -15.55 -6.85 -1.59
C LEU A 72 -16.30 -7.76 -0.59
N VAL A 73 -17.15 -7.18 0.27
CA VAL A 73 -17.87 -7.93 1.32
C VAL A 73 -18.96 -8.85 0.76
N LYS A 74 -19.52 -8.54 -0.40
CA LYS A 74 -20.52 -9.40 -1.09
C LYS A 74 -19.89 -10.59 -1.78
N THR A 75 -18.64 -10.48 -2.20
CA THR A 75 -17.93 -11.56 -2.91
C THR A 75 -17.48 -12.61 -1.89
N PRO A 76 -17.83 -13.89 -2.09
CA PRO A 76 -17.49 -14.97 -1.15
C PRO A 76 -16.05 -15.46 -1.38
N PHE A 77 -15.06 -14.62 -1.12
CA PHE A 77 -13.65 -14.99 -1.24
C PHE A 77 -13.28 -16.13 -0.31
N ARG A 78 -12.69 -17.17 -0.85
CA ARG A 78 -12.06 -18.24 -0.07
C ARG A 78 -10.63 -17.85 0.30
N LEU A 79 -10.18 -18.21 1.49
CA LEU A 79 -8.75 -18.08 1.81
C LEU A 79 -7.94 -18.97 0.87
N SER A 80 -6.87 -18.45 0.31
CA SER A 80 -5.97 -19.25 -0.54
C SER A 80 -5.24 -20.32 0.26
N THR A 81 -4.96 -21.43 -0.41
CA THR A 81 -4.23 -22.57 0.13
C THR A 81 -3.11 -22.98 -0.82
N GLU A 82 -2.20 -23.85 -0.41
CA GLU A 82 -1.13 -24.36 -1.29
C GLU A 82 -1.69 -25.08 -2.54
N ALA A 83 -2.92 -25.61 -2.47
CA ALA A 83 -3.60 -26.18 -3.63
C ALA A 83 -3.92 -25.17 -4.74
N ASP A 84 -3.82 -23.87 -4.46
CA ASP A 84 -4.00 -22.80 -5.45
C ASP A 84 -2.72 -22.49 -6.23
N LEU A 85 -1.62 -23.16 -5.93
CA LEU A 85 -0.38 -23.01 -6.68
C LEU A 85 -0.54 -23.64 -8.07
N PRO A 86 -0.11 -22.95 -9.14
CA PRO A 86 -0.12 -23.52 -10.48
C PRO A 86 0.92 -24.65 -10.58
N GLU A 87 0.66 -25.68 -11.40
CA GLU A 87 1.61 -26.77 -11.65
C GLU A 87 2.97 -26.27 -12.20
N VAL A 88 2.92 -25.18 -12.97
CA VAL A 88 4.11 -24.51 -13.51
C VAL A 88 3.98 -23.02 -13.23
N ILE A 89 4.88 -22.48 -12.44
CA ILE A 89 5.00 -21.03 -12.27
C ILE A 89 5.51 -20.47 -13.59
N SER A 90 4.70 -19.63 -14.23
CA SER A 90 5.01 -19.09 -15.55
C SER A 90 6.39 -18.44 -15.55
N LYS A 91 7.23 -18.81 -16.54
CA LYS A 91 8.53 -18.18 -16.78
C LYS A 91 8.44 -16.72 -17.25
N SER A 92 7.22 -16.17 -17.31
CA SER A 92 6.95 -14.75 -17.58
C SER A 92 7.27 -13.83 -16.39
N LEU A 93 7.99 -14.30 -15.39
CA LEU A 93 8.67 -13.43 -14.45
C LEU A 93 9.65 -12.60 -15.28
N ASP A 94 9.41 -11.29 -15.33
CA ASP A 94 10.31 -10.37 -16.05
C ASP A 94 11.76 -10.64 -15.70
N ASN A 95 12.64 -10.56 -16.70
CA ASN A 95 14.10 -10.67 -16.52
C ASN A 95 14.68 -9.43 -15.81
N LEU A 96 14.01 -8.93 -14.75
CA LEU A 96 14.60 -7.89 -13.93
C LEU A 96 15.78 -8.49 -13.15
N PRO A 97 16.94 -7.82 -13.16
CA PRO A 97 18.19 -8.36 -12.61
C PRO A 97 18.23 -8.31 -11.07
N PHE A 98 17.09 -8.37 -10.40
CA PHE A 98 17.00 -8.24 -8.96
C PHE A 98 16.78 -9.59 -8.28
N PRO A 99 17.45 -9.86 -7.14
CA PRO A 99 17.06 -10.97 -6.28
C PRO A 99 15.59 -10.83 -5.89
N THR A 100 14.81 -11.86 -6.18
CA THR A 100 13.35 -11.83 -6.05
C THR A 100 12.87 -12.88 -5.07
N LEU A 101 12.13 -12.45 -4.04
CA LEU A 101 11.39 -13.30 -3.14
C LEU A 101 9.94 -13.39 -3.66
N LEU A 102 9.56 -14.57 -4.16
CA LEU A 102 8.33 -14.77 -4.92
C LEU A 102 7.20 -15.30 -4.03
N PHE A 103 6.03 -14.69 -4.16
CA PHE A 103 4.76 -15.18 -3.63
C PHE A 103 3.81 -15.45 -4.79
N VAL A 104 3.21 -16.63 -4.83
CA VAL A 104 2.20 -16.98 -5.83
C VAL A 104 0.90 -17.31 -5.12
N ASN A 105 -0.19 -16.65 -5.52
CA ASN A 105 -1.52 -16.78 -4.92
C ASN A 105 -1.47 -16.70 -3.37
N GLY A 106 -0.62 -15.80 -2.86
CA GLY A 106 -0.44 -15.56 -1.43
C GLY A 106 0.55 -16.48 -0.71
N HIS A 107 1.19 -17.44 -1.38
CA HIS A 107 2.12 -18.39 -0.78
C HIS A 107 3.56 -18.14 -1.20
N TYR A 108 4.48 -18.03 -0.24
CA TYR A 108 5.91 -17.87 -0.49
C TYR A 108 6.47 -19.09 -1.19
N GLN A 109 7.28 -18.88 -2.23
CA GLN A 109 7.90 -19.91 -3.06
C GLN A 109 9.42 -19.87 -2.88
N PRO A 110 9.98 -20.56 -1.86
CA PRO A 110 11.42 -20.51 -1.57
C PRO A 110 12.29 -21.07 -2.72
N ASP A 111 11.83 -22.16 -3.37
CA ASP A 111 12.57 -22.82 -4.45
C ASP A 111 12.64 -22.01 -5.74
N GLU A 112 11.67 -21.11 -5.97
CA GLU A 112 11.59 -20.20 -7.11
C GLU A 112 12.13 -18.79 -6.77
N SER A 113 12.57 -18.60 -5.53
CA SER A 113 13.08 -17.33 -5.03
C SER A 113 14.59 -17.25 -5.10
N THR A 114 15.09 -16.05 -5.45
CA THR A 114 16.51 -15.75 -5.38
C THR A 114 16.80 -14.97 -4.11
N GLN A 115 17.41 -15.60 -3.12
CA GLN A 115 17.72 -14.93 -1.87
C GLN A 115 18.91 -13.96 -2.04
N PRO A 116 18.76 -12.69 -1.58
CA PRO A 116 19.86 -11.75 -1.55
C PRO A 116 20.95 -12.21 -0.56
N LYS A 117 22.20 -11.99 -0.91
CA LYS A 117 23.31 -12.25 0.02
C LYS A 117 23.34 -11.19 1.12
N GLY A 118 23.67 -11.58 2.36
CA GLY A 118 23.87 -10.66 3.47
C GLY A 118 22.59 -10.20 4.19
N ILE A 119 21.44 -10.82 3.88
CA ILE A 119 20.21 -10.62 4.64
C ILE A 119 19.72 -11.92 5.28
N ASN A 120 19.05 -11.79 6.40
CA ASN A 120 18.38 -12.91 7.04
C ASN A 120 16.90 -12.91 6.63
N VAL A 121 16.45 -14.03 6.04
CA VAL A 121 15.08 -14.23 5.58
C VAL A 121 14.45 -15.34 6.40
N ASN A 122 13.50 -15.00 7.25
CA ASN A 122 12.76 -15.95 8.07
C ASN A 122 11.27 -15.92 7.67
N THR A 123 10.58 -17.05 7.84
CA THR A 123 9.12 -17.02 7.82
C THR A 123 8.58 -16.27 9.05
N LEU A 124 7.36 -15.77 8.96
CA LEU A 124 6.73 -15.11 10.12
C LEU A 124 6.55 -16.08 11.29
N ILE A 125 6.32 -17.35 11.04
CA ILE A 125 6.15 -18.38 12.07
C ILE A 125 7.47 -18.60 12.81
N ASP A 126 8.57 -18.72 12.09
CA ASP A 126 9.90 -18.86 12.71
C ASP A 126 10.25 -17.67 13.55
N SER A 127 10.05 -16.45 13.01
CA SER A 127 10.31 -15.21 13.76
C SER A 127 9.38 -15.05 14.97
N TYR A 128 8.13 -15.49 14.89
CA TYR A 128 7.21 -15.49 16.02
C TYR A 128 7.67 -16.44 17.12
N ASN A 129 8.24 -17.58 16.76
CA ASN A 129 8.81 -18.53 17.72
C ASN A 129 10.06 -17.98 18.43
N GLU A 130 10.84 -17.13 17.74
CA GLU A 130 11.99 -16.45 18.34
C GLU A 130 11.54 -15.35 19.32
N ASP A 131 10.71 -14.42 18.84
CA ASP A 131 10.12 -13.35 19.66
C ASP A 131 8.76 -12.92 19.07
N ALA A 132 7.69 -13.21 19.81
CA ALA A 132 6.33 -12.86 19.39
C ALA A 132 6.14 -11.36 19.12
N LYS A 133 6.90 -10.46 19.76
CA LYS A 133 6.79 -9.02 19.56
C LYS A 133 7.20 -8.60 18.16
N LEU A 134 8.12 -9.32 17.52
CA LEU A 134 8.58 -9.02 16.17
C LEU A 134 7.44 -9.03 15.16
N VAL A 135 6.48 -9.92 15.33
CA VAL A 135 5.36 -10.11 14.39
C VAL A 135 4.12 -9.31 14.81
N THR A 136 3.97 -8.97 16.09
CA THR A 136 2.76 -8.32 16.62
C THR A 136 2.77 -6.80 16.53
N ASN A 137 3.92 -6.17 16.37
CA ASN A 137 4.03 -4.73 16.21
C ASN A 137 3.23 -4.28 14.97
N GLY A 138 2.50 -3.17 15.10
CA GLY A 138 1.55 -2.69 14.08
C GLY A 138 0.12 -3.19 14.29
N PHE A 139 -0.13 -3.98 15.37
CA PHE A 139 -1.46 -4.37 15.82
C PHE A 139 -1.83 -3.62 17.09
N ASP A 140 -2.29 -2.39 16.92
CA ASP A 140 -2.75 -1.53 18.02
C ASP A 140 -4.25 -1.24 17.93
N SER A 141 -4.81 -0.73 19.02
CA SER A 141 -6.23 -0.36 19.12
C SER A 141 -6.68 0.73 18.15
N GLY A 142 -5.73 1.41 17.46
CA GLY A 142 -5.95 2.43 16.43
C GLY A 142 -5.73 1.94 15.00
N SER A 143 -5.32 0.69 14.81
CA SER A 143 -5.03 0.14 13.49
C SER A 143 -6.26 0.06 12.58
N SER A 144 -6.05 0.14 11.27
CA SER A 144 -7.09 -0.10 10.27
C SER A 144 -7.76 -1.46 10.50
N PRO A 145 -9.09 -1.58 10.34
CA PRO A 145 -9.78 -2.87 10.46
C PRO A 145 -9.16 -3.97 9.60
N PHE A 146 -8.59 -3.61 8.45
CA PHE A 146 -7.96 -4.57 7.55
C PHE A 146 -6.57 -4.99 8.02
N THR A 147 -5.82 -4.15 8.75
CA THR A 147 -4.60 -4.55 9.47
C THR A 147 -4.93 -5.57 10.55
N VAL A 148 -5.99 -5.32 11.31
CA VAL A 148 -6.49 -6.24 12.34
C VAL A 148 -6.92 -7.57 11.71
N LEU A 149 -7.66 -7.52 10.60
CA LEU A 149 -8.07 -8.72 9.87
C LEU A 149 -6.86 -9.49 9.30
N ASN A 150 -5.84 -8.78 8.77
CA ASN A 150 -4.61 -9.44 8.33
C ASN A 150 -3.93 -10.17 9.49
N THR A 151 -3.85 -9.57 10.68
CA THR A 151 -3.27 -10.23 11.86
C THR A 151 -4.01 -11.52 12.23
N ALA A 152 -5.34 -11.53 12.08
CA ALA A 152 -6.14 -12.73 12.30
C ALA A 152 -5.90 -13.81 11.22
N MET A 153 -5.83 -13.39 9.96
CA MET A 153 -5.93 -14.29 8.80
C MET A 153 -4.64 -14.41 8.00
N MET A 154 -3.51 -13.81 8.43
CA MET A 154 -2.24 -13.90 7.70
C MET A 154 -1.90 -15.35 7.39
N ASN A 155 -1.81 -15.68 6.11
CA ASN A 155 -1.57 -17.01 5.60
C ASN A 155 -0.15 -17.20 5.05
N SER A 156 0.58 -16.11 4.84
CA SER A 156 1.98 -16.15 4.41
C SER A 156 2.69 -14.84 4.75
N GLY A 157 3.99 -14.87 4.86
CA GLY A 157 4.80 -13.68 5.05
C GLY A 157 6.23 -13.97 5.44
N LEU A 158 7.04 -12.91 5.38
CA LEU A 158 8.46 -12.96 5.69
C LEU A 158 8.83 -11.87 6.69
N HIS A 159 9.82 -12.19 7.50
CA HIS A 159 10.56 -11.26 8.33
C HIS A 159 12.01 -11.18 7.83
N ILE A 160 12.40 -10.00 7.40
CA ILE A 160 13.70 -9.71 6.83
C ILE A 160 14.49 -8.87 7.82
N ARG A 161 15.68 -9.32 8.17
CA ARG A 161 16.63 -8.53 8.96
C ARG A 161 17.81 -8.12 8.11
N ILE A 162 18.07 -6.83 8.04
CA ILE A 162 19.17 -6.22 7.27
C ILE A 162 20.20 -5.72 8.26
N SER A 163 21.41 -6.31 8.21
CA SER A 163 22.51 -5.95 9.10
C SER A 163 23.20 -4.66 8.68
N GLU A 164 23.99 -4.06 9.58
CA GLU A 164 24.83 -2.89 9.33
C GLU A 164 25.82 -3.11 8.17
N ASP A 165 26.34 -4.33 8.07
CA ASP A 165 27.34 -4.71 7.04
C ASP A 165 26.70 -5.01 5.67
N PHE A 166 25.40 -4.77 5.50
CA PHE A 166 24.73 -4.98 4.22
C PHE A 166 25.07 -3.85 3.24
N GLU A 167 26.03 -4.09 2.38
CA GLU A 167 26.51 -3.11 1.39
C GLU A 167 25.90 -3.29 -0.01
N ASN A 168 24.88 -4.14 -0.17
CA ASN A 168 24.33 -4.42 -1.48
C ASN A 168 23.36 -3.32 -1.93
N HIS A 169 23.74 -2.54 -2.93
CA HIS A 169 22.90 -1.51 -3.55
C HIS A 169 21.85 -2.09 -4.52
N THR A 170 21.93 -3.39 -4.83
CA THR A 170 20.96 -4.06 -5.70
C THR A 170 19.62 -4.14 -4.97
N PRO A 171 18.51 -3.69 -5.59
CA PRO A 171 17.21 -3.77 -4.98
C PRO A 171 16.79 -5.20 -4.65
N ILE A 172 16.15 -5.38 -3.50
CA ILE A 172 15.50 -6.64 -3.11
C ILE A 172 14.04 -6.55 -3.54
N ARG A 173 13.60 -7.47 -4.39
CA ARG A 173 12.23 -7.50 -4.91
C ARG A 173 11.39 -8.52 -4.14
N PHE A 174 10.24 -8.09 -3.65
CA PHE A 174 9.15 -8.93 -3.16
C PHE A 174 8.06 -8.93 -4.22
N LEU A 175 7.90 -10.03 -4.94
CA LEU A 175 6.91 -10.15 -6.01
C LEU A 175 5.72 -10.98 -5.54
N TYR A 176 4.55 -10.36 -5.48
CA TYR A 176 3.25 -10.99 -5.20
C TYR A 176 2.49 -11.17 -6.51
N LEU A 177 2.51 -12.38 -7.03
CA LEU A 177 1.87 -12.75 -8.29
C LEU A 177 0.55 -13.48 -8.02
N THR A 178 -0.56 -12.97 -8.57
CA THR A 178 -1.82 -13.70 -8.61
C THR A 178 -2.05 -14.23 -10.02
N THR A 179 -2.12 -15.56 -10.14
CA THR A 179 -2.32 -16.26 -11.41
C THR A 179 -3.80 -16.65 -11.59
N LYS A 180 -4.11 -17.34 -12.69
CA LYS A 180 -5.46 -17.82 -12.99
C LYS A 180 -6.01 -18.71 -11.86
N LEU A 181 -7.25 -18.45 -11.47
CA LEU A 181 -7.94 -19.07 -10.35
C LEU A 181 -9.19 -19.80 -10.82
N SER A 182 -9.58 -20.85 -10.08
CA SER A 182 -10.85 -21.54 -10.29
C SER A 182 -12.04 -20.85 -9.61
N GLU A 183 -11.77 -20.10 -8.56
CA GLU A 183 -12.75 -19.35 -7.76
C GLU A 183 -12.09 -18.12 -7.11
N PRO A 184 -12.87 -17.12 -6.66
CA PRO A 184 -12.34 -15.96 -5.99
C PRO A 184 -11.60 -16.32 -4.69
N ILE A 185 -10.34 -15.86 -4.57
CA ILE A 185 -9.52 -16.07 -3.38
C ILE A 185 -9.20 -14.76 -2.67
N MET A 186 -8.87 -14.86 -1.38
CA MET A 186 -8.27 -13.79 -0.60
C MET A 186 -6.92 -14.23 -0.04
N ASN A 187 -5.99 -13.28 -0.02
CA ASN A 187 -4.64 -13.42 0.51
C ASN A 187 -4.39 -12.37 1.59
N HIS A 188 -3.69 -12.76 2.63
CA HIS A 188 -3.32 -11.88 3.74
C HIS A 188 -1.81 -11.89 3.97
N PRO A 189 -0.99 -11.50 2.98
CA PRO A 189 0.46 -11.49 3.12
C PRO A 189 0.90 -10.43 4.13
N ARG A 190 2.02 -10.74 4.83
CA ARG A 190 2.68 -9.77 5.72
C ARG A 190 4.18 -9.77 5.47
N LEU A 191 4.75 -8.57 5.32
CA LEU A 191 6.18 -8.34 5.19
C LEU A 191 6.65 -7.48 6.37
N ILE A 192 7.71 -7.91 7.04
CA ILE A 192 8.36 -7.17 8.10
C ILE A 192 9.84 -7.00 7.74
N LEU A 193 10.33 -5.78 7.72
CA LEU A 193 11.73 -5.45 7.53
C LEU A 193 12.26 -4.72 8.77
N ASP A 194 13.26 -5.30 9.41
CA ASP A 194 14.01 -4.69 10.48
C ASP A 194 15.43 -4.34 10.01
N MET A 195 15.77 -3.08 10.05
CA MET A 195 17.09 -2.60 9.66
C MET A 195 17.91 -2.25 10.89
N ALA A 196 19.12 -2.77 10.94
CA ALA A 196 20.10 -2.39 11.95
C ALA A 196 20.50 -0.91 11.80
N ASP A 197 21.14 -0.35 12.82
CA ASP A 197 21.77 0.97 12.75
C ASP A 197 22.74 1.04 11.56
N ASN A 198 22.80 2.18 10.90
CA ASN A 198 23.62 2.47 9.71
C ASN A 198 23.33 1.64 8.44
N ALA A 199 22.41 0.67 8.47
CA ALA A 199 22.07 -0.16 7.32
C ALA A 199 21.41 0.64 6.19
N GLN A 200 21.62 0.24 4.94
CA GLN A 200 21.01 0.84 3.76
C GLN A 200 20.40 -0.22 2.86
N ALA A 201 19.18 0.01 2.36
CA ALA A 201 18.52 -0.94 1.47
C ALA A 201 17.63 -0.27 0.42
N ASN A 202 17.55 -0.92 -0.76
CA ASN A 202 16.57 -0.62 -1.80
C ASN A 202 15.58 -1.78 -1.88
N ILE A 203 14.30 -1.50 -1.74
CA ILE A 203 13.23 -2.49 -1.67
C ILE A 203 12.22 -2.22 -2.79
N ILE A 204 11.84 -3.27 -3.51
CA ILE A 204 10.72 -3.26 -4.44
C ILE A 204 9.67 -4.20 -3.91
N GLU A 205 8.48 -3.69 -3.65
CA GLU A 205 7.31 -4.48 -3.30
C GLU A 205 6.32 -4.40 -4.47
N GLU A 206 6.13 -5.49 -5.20
CA GLU A 206 5.34 -5.49 -6.42
C GLU A 206 4.19 -6.48 -6.35
N TYR A 207 2.99 -5.98 -6.69
CA TYR A 207 1.76 -6.76 -6.79
C TYR A 207 1.30 -6.81 -8.24
N ARG A 208 1.17 -8.03 -8.78
CA ARG A 208 0.74 -8.30 -10.16
C ARG A 208 -0.33 -9.36 -10.21
N GLY A 209 -1.19 -9.27 -11.23
CA GLY A 209 -2.17 -10.29 -11.54
C GLY A 209 -2.19 -10.61 -13.03
N ASP A 210 -2.04 -11.88 -13.37
CA ASP A 210 -2.13 -12.39 -14.76
C ASP A 210 -3.56 -12.76 -15.13
N SER A 211 -4.49 -12.70 -14.18
CA SER A 211 -5.85 -13.18 -14.30
C SER A 211 -6.85 -12.04 -14.40
N SER A 212 -7.91 -12.22 -15.18
CA SER A 212 -9.10 -11.37 -15.14
C SER A 212 -10.03 -11.70 -13.96
N ASP A 213 -9.67 -12.73 -13.15
CA ASP A 213 -10.50 -13.21 -12.06
C ASP A 213 -10.51 -12.24 -10.88
N SER A 214 -11.57 -12.31 -10.08
CA SER A 214 -11.69 -11.51 -8.88
C SER A 214 -10.87 -12.15 -7.74
N TYR A 215 -10.02 -11.37 -7.10
CA TYR A 215 -9.29 -11.75 -5.91
C TYR A 215 -9.12 -10.56 -4.96
N TRP A 216 -8.78 -10.85 -3.73
CA TRP A 216 -8.56 -9.83 -2.70
C TRP A 216 -7.21 -10.03 -2.02
N ASN A 217 -6.33 -9.05 -2.17
CA ASN A 217 -5.11 -8.93 -1.38
C ASN A 217 -5.32 -7.94 -0.23
N ASN A 218 -5.12 -8.43 1.01
CA ASN A 218 -5.10 -7.62 2.21
C ASN A 218 -3.69 -7.66 2.81
N ALA A 219 -2.81 -6.79 2.33
CA ALA A 219 -1.39 -6.81 2.61
C ALA A 219 -1.01 -5.92 3.79
N VAL A 220 -0.03 -6.34 4.59
CA VAL A 220 0.59 -5.52 5.63
C VAL A 220 2.09 -5.52 5.44
N THR A 221 2.68 -4.32 5.34
CA THR A 221 4.14 -4.13 5.27
C THR A 221 4.58 -3.26 6.43
N VAL A 222 5.55 -3.72 7.22
CA VAL A 222 6.15 -2.97 8.32
C VAL A 222 7.63 -2.81 8.02
N ILE A 223 8.13 -1.58 8.04
CA ILE A 223 9.56 -1.26 7.89
C ILE A 223 10.00 -0.46 9.10
N ARG A 224 10.95 -0.99 9.85
CA ARG A 224 11.56 -0.33 11.00
C ARG A 224 13.01 -0.02 10.69
N THR A 225 13.37 1.23 10.80
CA THR A 225 14.75 1.66 10.61
C THR A 225 15.47 1.83 11.93
N GLY A 226 16.68 1.31 12.02
CA GLY A 226 17.60 1.66 13.09
C GLY A 226 18.10 3.12 12.97
N ASN A 227 18.98 3.53 13.88
CA ASN A 227 19.56 4.86 13.83
C ASN A 227 20.46 5.03 12.60
N ASN A 228 20.39 6.20 11.96
CA ASN A 228 21.20 6.53 10.78
C ASN A 228 21.04 5.56 9.59
N SER A 229 19.99 4.72 9.57
CA SER A 229 19.73 3.79 8.48
C SER A 229 18.88 4.44 7.38
N LYS A 230 18.96 3.91 6.14
CA LYS A 230 18.27 4.47 4.98
C LYS A 230 17.56 3.40 4.18
N VAL A 231 16.29 3.65 3.83
CA VAL A 231 15.49 2.77 2.99
C VAL A 231 14.92 3.53 1.82
N HIS A 232 15.11 3.00 0.61
CA HIS A 232 14.30 3.35 -0.55
C HIS A 232 13.31 2.21 -0.79
N HIS A 233 12.01 2.48 -0.60
CA HIS A 233 10.92 1.52 -0.78
C HIS A 233 10.04 1.93 -1.95
N VAL A 234 10.10 1.20 -3.04
CA VAL A 234 9.22 1.39 -4.20
C VAL A 234 8.15 0.32 -4.20
N ARG A 235 6.89 0.74 -4.06
CA ARG A 235 5.74 -0.16 -4.13
C ARG A 235 5.00 0.03 -5.44
N ILE A 236 4.89 -1.04 -6.21
CA ILE A 236 4.22 -1.06 -7.51
C ILE A 236 2.99 -1.97 -7.41
N GLN A 237 1.81 -1.40 -7.63
CA GLN A 237 0.56 -2.13 -7.67
C GLN A 237 -0.01 -2.05 -9.10
N ASN A 238 0.02 -3.18 -9.80
CA ASN A 238 -0.49 -3.32 -11.17
C ASN A 238 -1.23 -4.67 -11.28
N GLU A 239 -2.37 -4.73 -10.62
CA GLU A 239 -3.18 -5.93 -10.50
C GLU A 239 -4.33 -5.94 -11.50
N ALA A 240 -4.97 -7.09 -11.64
CA ALA A 240 -6.09 -7.30 -12.56
C ALA A 240 -7.25 -6.31 -12.30
N PRO A 241 -8.01 -5.92 -13.35
CA PRO A 241 -9.11 -4.96 -13.20
C PRO A 241 -10.22 -5.39 -12.23
N ALA A 242 -10.41 -6.69 -11.99
CA ALA A 242 -11.40 -7.22 -11.04
C ALA A 242 -10.84 -7.44 -9.62
N ALA A 243 -9.56 -7.15 -9.39
CA ALA A 243 -8.94 -7.31 -8.08
C ALA A 243 -9.42 -6.25 -7.08
N SER A 244 -9.33 -6.62 -5.81
CA SER A 244 -9.40 -5.68 -4.68
C SER A 244 -8.08 -5.73 -3.91
N HIS A 245 -7.44 -4.58 -3.71
CA HIS A 245 -6.21 -4.47 -2.97
C HIS A 245 -6.39 -3.52 -1.79
N LEU A 246 -6.31 -4.05 -0.58
CA LEU A 246 -6.30 -3.27 0.65
C LEU A 246 -4.96 -3.47 1.33
N ALA A 247 -4.25 -2.39 1.59
CA ALA A 247 -2.92 -2.45 2.15
C ALA A 247 -2.78 -1.57 3.38
N SER A 248 -1.88 -1.97 4.26
CA SER A 248 -1.38 -1.14 5.35
C SER A 248 0.14 -1.13 5.29
N THR A 249 0.73 0.06 5.13
CA THR A 249 2.17 0.28 5.14
C THR A 249 2.53 1.06 6.41
N ILE A 250 3.40 0.51 7.23
CA ILE A 250 3.78 1.07 8.53
C ILE A 250 5.29 1.32 8.51
N TYR A 251 5.67 2.56 8.77
CA TYR A 251 7.06 2.99 8.88
C TYR A 251 7.35 3.49 10.29
N GLU A 252 8.36 2.94 10.90
CA GLU A 252 8.91 3.39 12.18
C GLU A 252 10.36 3.86 11.96
N VAL A 253 10.62 5.16 12.13
CA VAL A 253 11.89 5.77 11.73
C VAL A 253 12.70 6.16 12.94
N GLY A 254 13.86 5.51 13.13
CA GLY A 254 14.81 5.78 14.20
C GLY A 254 15.54 7.13 14.04
N ALA A 255 16.37 7.49 15.01
CA ALA A 255 17.10 8.76 15.01
C ALA A 255 18.04 8.88 13.79
N LYS A 256 17.96 10.00 13.07
CA LYS A 256 18.69 10.25 11.81
C LYS A 256 18.43 9.18 10.73
N GLY A 257 17.44 8.32 10.95
CA GLY A 257 16.97 7.36 9.95
C GLY A 257 16.21 8.08 8.83
N ALA A 258 16.22 7.50 7.62
CA ALA A 258 15.53 8.05 6.47
C ALA A 258 14.76 6.98 5.71
N ILE A 259 13.50 7.28 5.35
CA ILE A 259 12.69 6.47 4.46
C ILE A 259 12.27 7.31 3.25
N HIS A 260 12.61 6.82 2.06
CA HIS A 260 12.09 7.32 0.81
C HIS A 260 11.12 6.29 0.23
N GLY A 261 9.81 6.52 0.38
CA GLY A 261 8.73 5.69 -0.12
C GLY A 261 8.17 6.23 -1.43
N CYS A 262 8.05 5.37 -2.45
CA CYS A 262 7.42 5.70 -3.73
C CYS A 262 6.30 4.71 -4.05
N PHE A 263 5.06 5.18 -4.24
CA PHE A 263 3.88 4.37 -4.47
C PHE A 263 3.37 4.56 -5.90
N ILE A 264 3.47 3.52 -6.73
CA ILE A 264 2.95 3.51 -8.09
C ILE A 264 1.73 2.59 -8.15
N SER A 265 0.56 3.15 -8.42
CA SER A 265 -0.72 2.43 -8.40
C SER A 265 -1.42 2.55 -9.74
N ALA A 266 -1.66 1.42 -10.43
CA ALA A 266 -2.18 1.41 -11.80
C ALA A 266 -3.18 0.27 -12.09
N GLY A 267 -3.67 -0.44 -11.09
CA GLY A 267 -4.55 -1.60 -11.26
C GLY A 267 -5.60 -1.73 -10.18
N ALA A 268 -6.35 -2.84 -10.20
CA ALA A 268 -7.46 -3.20 -9.34
C ALA A 268 -8.74 -2.36 -9.56
N ALA A 269 -9.91 -2.97 -9.25
CA ALA A 269 -11.18 -2.25 -9.18
C ALA A 269 -11.26 -1.36 -7.93
N LEU A 270 -10.72 -1.87 -6.82
CA LEU A 270 -10.60 -1.15 -5.56
C LEU A 270 -9.16 -1.27 -5.05
N TYR A 271 -8.47 -0.15 -4.95
CA TYR A 271 -7.18 -0.04 -4.29
C TYR A 271 -7.28 0.91 -3.11
N ARG A 272 -6.77 0.49 -1.95
CA ARG A 272 -6.54 1.38 -0.82
C ARG A 272 -5.24 1.03 -0.11
N ASN A 273 -4.46 2.06 0.22
CA ASN A 273 -3.27 1.93 1.04
C ASN A 273 -3.34 2.89 2.24
N ASP A 274 -3.42 2.33 3.44
CA ASP A 274 -3.29 3.06 4.70
C ASP A 274 -1.81 3.14 5.06
N VAL A 275 -1.17 4.30 4.88
CA VAL A 275 0.25 4.52 5.17
C VAL A 275 0.37 5.25 6.52
N ASN A 276 1.05 4.64 7.48
CA ASN A 276 1.30 5.21 8.79
C ASN A 276 2.80 5.32 9.04
N VAL A 277 3.27 6.53 9.29
CA VAL A 277 4.66 6.83 9.58
C VAL A 277 4.77 7.37 10.99
N THR A 278 5.71 6.85 11.76
CA THR A 278 6.08 7.42 13.06
C THR A 278 7.57 7.80 13.03
N LEU A 279 7.85 9.10 13.17
CA LEU A 279 9.21 9.63 13.26
C LEU A 279 9.64 9.62 14.73
N LEU A 280 10.23 8.47 15.15
CA LEU A 280 10.51 8.16 16.55
C LEU A 280 11.73 8.88 17.11
N GLY A 281 12.71 9.15 16.25
CA GLY A 281 13.99 9.70 16.70
C GLY A 281 14.28 11.09 16.16
N GLU A 282 15.15 11.82 16.86
CA GLU A 282 15.61 13.16 16.46
C GLU A 282 16.23 13.11 15.04
N ARG A 283 15.87 14.09 14.21
CA ARG A 283 16.34 14.21 12.82
C ARG A 283 15.96 13.03 11.93
N ALA A 284 14.90 12.31 12.26
CA ALA A 284 14.32 11.35 11.34
C ALA A 284 13.71 12.07 10.12
N ASP A 285 13.82 11.44 8.95
CA ASP A 285 13.37 11.98 7.67
C ASP A 285 12.44 11.01 6.96
N VAL A 286 11.37 11.52 6.36
CA VAL A 286 10.53 10.73 5.47
C VAL A 286 10.14 11.53 4.23
N THR A 287 10.37 10.95 3.06
CA THR A 287 9.83 11.41 1.78
C THR A 287 8.88 10.37 1.24
N LEU A 288 7.64 10.75 0.94
CA LEU A 288 6.61 9.88 0.38
C LEU A 288 6.11 10.46 -0.95
N ASN A 289 6.38 9.77 -2.04
CA ASN A 289 5.90 10.13 -3.36
C ASN A 289 4.91 9.11 -3.89
N GLY A 290 3.90 9.55 -4.62
CA GLY A 290 2.90 8.68 -5.19
C GLY A 290 2.46 9.10 -6.59
N LEU A 291 2.35 8.13 -7.51
CA LEU A 291 1.72 8.29 -8.81
C LEU A 291 0.57 7.28 -8.92
N CYS A 292 -0.64 7.81 -9.00
CA CYS A 292 -1.85 7.01 -9.11
C CYS A 292 -2.46 7.19 -10.50
N LEU A 293 -2.62 6.08 -11.22
CA LEU A 293 -3.12 6.00 -12.58
C LEU A 293 -4.43 5.21 -12.57
N SER A 294 -5.55 5.83 -12.89
CA SER A 294 -6.83 5.14 -12.88
C SER A 294 -7.66 5.43 -14.12
N ARG A 295 -8.47 4.45 -14.51
CA ARG A 295 -9.35 4.49 -15.68
C ARG A 295 -10.63 3.70 -15.43
N GLU A 296 -11.53 3.69 -16.39
CA GLU A 296 -12.82 2.98 -16.30
C GLU A 296 -13.60 3.40 -15.04
N THR A 297 -13.90 2.49 -14.15
CA THR A 297 -14.62 2.72 -12.88
C THR A 297 -13.77 2.43 -11.65
N GLN A 298 -12.45 2.36 -11.82
CA GLN A 298 -11.52 2.08 -10.73
C GLN A 298 -11.63 3.11 -9.60
N HIS A 299 -11.45 2.65 -8.37
CA HIS A 299 -11.42 3.50 -7.19
C HIS A 299 -10.08 3.34 -6.46
N MET A 300 -9.33 4.45 -6.34
CA MET A 300 -8.00 4.49 -5.75
C MET A 300 -8.00 5.38 -4.50
N ASP A 301 -7.48 4.89 -3.38
CA ASP A 301 -7.50 5.61 -2.10
C ASP A 301 -6.15 5.49 -1.39
N HIS A 302 -5.52 6.64 -1.13
CA HIS A 302 -4.37 6.73 -0.23
C HIS A 302 -4.77 7.50 1.04
N ASN A 303 -4.60 6.84 2.18
CA ASN A 303 -4.83 7.44 3.49
C ASN A 303 -3.51 7.43 4.28
N ILE A 304 -2.88 8.60 4.39
CA ILE A 304 -1.52 8.74 4.88
C ILE A 304 -1.54 9.52 6.18
N THR A 305 -0.87 9.01 7.19
CA THR A 305 -0.64 9.73 8.45
C THR A 305 0.86 9.74 8.74
N VAL A 306 1.42 10.93 8.95
CA VAL A 306 2.80 11.08 9.45
C VAL A 306 2.75 11.71 10.83
N ASP A 307 3.18 10.94 11.83
CA ASP A 307 3.24 11.35 13.25
C ASP A 307 4.68 11.78 13.58
N HIS A 308 4.86 13.06 13.82
CA HIS A 308 6.13 13.67 14.21
C HIS A 308 6.19 13.68 15.73
N THR A 309 7.03 12.81 16.32
CA THR A 309 7.10 12.61 17.77
C THR A 309 8.40 13.11 18.40
N SER A 310 9.37 13.52 17.57
CA SER A 310 10.70 13.98 18.01
C SER A 310 11.10 15.29 17.36
N GLU A 311 12.13 15.96 17.92
CA GLU A 311 12.63 17.24 17.42
C GLU A 311 13.38 17.13 16.09
N HIS A 312 13.39 18.24 15.33
CA HIS A 312 14.14 18.38 14.08
C HIS A 312 13.79 17.36 13.00
N VAL A 313 12.61 16.80 13.02
CA VAL A 313 12.18 15.81 12.03
C VAL A 313 11.66 16.48 10.76
N THR A 314 11.79 15.77 9.63
CA THR A 314 11.36 16.26 8.31
C THR A 314 10.40 15.30 7.65
N SER A 315 9.34 15.83 7.03
CA SER A 315 8.48 15.04 6.15
C SER A 315 8.15 15.77 4.86
N ARG A 316 8.18 15.06 3.74
CA ARG A 316 7.78 15.56 2.41
C ARG A 316 6.81 14.57 1.78
N MET A 317 5.68 15.07 1.27
CA MET A 317 4.70 14.27 0.55
C MET A 317 4.38 14.90 -0.80
N LEU A 318 4.53 14.14 -1.88
CA LEU A 318 4.08 14.51 -3.21
C LEU A 318 3.23 13.40 -3.82
N PHE A 319 1.92 13.59 -3.88
CA PHE A 319 1.02 12.64 -4.50
C PHE A 319 0.35 13.22 -5.74
N LYS A 320 0.48 12.51 -6.85
CA LYS A 320 -0.10 12.87 -8.14
C LYS A 320 -1.08 11.81 -8.61
N TYR A 321 -2.24 12.27 -9.06
CA TYR A 321 -3.30 11.42 -9.59
C TYR A 321 -3.60 11.79 -11.03
N ILE A 322 -3.71 10.79 -11.89
CA ILE A 322 -4.18 10.94 -13.28
C ILE A 322 -5.41 10.06 -13.42
N LEU A 323 -6.57 10.70 -13.56
CA LEU A 323 -7.87 10.04 -13.53
C LEU A 323 -8.55 10.14 -14.91
N ALA A 324 -8.74 8.99 -15.56
CA ALA A 324 -9.43 8.92 -16.85
C ALA A 324 -10.87 8.39 -16.67
N GLU A 325 -11.71 8.67 -17.63
CA GLU A 325 -13.09 8.16 -17.77
C GLU A 325 -13.97 8.45 -16.55
N LYS A 326 -14.46 7.43 -15.85
CA LYS A 326 -15.33 7.50 -14.65
C LYS A 326 -14.62 7.05 -13.39
N SER A 327 -13.29 7.00 -13.42
CA SER A 327 -12.51 6.59 -12.26
C SER A 327 -12.61 7.61 -11.12
N SER A 328 -12.37 7.16 -9.92
CA SER A 328 -12.42 8.02 -8.74
C SER A 328 -11.21 7.78 -7.83
N ALA A 329 -10.76 8.84 -7.17
CA ALA A 329 -9.67 8.73 -6.22
C ALA A 329 -9.89 9.55 -4.95
N VAL A 330 -9.21 9.13 -3.89
CA VAL A 330 -9.17 9.79 -2.59
C VAL A 330 -7.72 9.99 -2.17
N PHE A 331 -7.39 11.17 -1.74
CA PHE A 331 -6.15 11.49 -1.04
C PHE A 331 -6.50 12.05 0.33
N ASN A 332 -6.19 11.33 1.39
CA ASN A 332 -6.21 11.82 2.76
C ASN A 332 -4.76 11.87 3.24
N GLY A 333 -4.20 13.07 3.38
CA GLY A 333 -2.87 13.29 3.94
C GLY A 333 -2.97 14.00 5.28
N ARG A 334 -2.47 13.40 6.36
CA ARG A 334 -2.50 13.99 7.69
C ARG A 334 -1.09 14.03 8.28
N ALA A 335 -0.60 15.23 8.58
CA ALA A 335 0.60 15.43 9.38
C ALA A 335 0.19 15.80 10.81
N VAL A 336 0.65 15.03 11.77
CA VAL A 336 0.45 15.26 13.21
C VAL A 336 1.79 15.66 13.79
N VAL A 337 1.88 16.85 14.37
CA VAL A 337 3.10 17.35 15.01
C VAL A 337 2.86 17.45 16.50
N ARG A 338 3.50 16.57 17.27
CA ARG A 338 3.33 16.48 18.74
C ARG A 338 3.99 17.69 19.42
N SER A 339 3.59 17.99 20.66
CA SER A 339 4.11 19.14 21.42
C SER A 339 5.64 19.16 21.53
N ASP A 340 6.26 17.98 21.65
CA ASP A 340 7.70 17.85 21.79
C ASP A 340 8.45 17.80 20.46
N ALA A 341 7.74 17.75 19.32
CA ALA A 341 8.33 17.70 17.97
C ALA A 341 8.69 19.12 17.44
N GLN A 342 9.44 19.87 18.23
CA GLN A 342 9.90 21.22 17.86
C GLN A 342 10.86 21.16 16.67
N LYS A 343 10.92 22.25 15.88
CA LYS A 343 11.75 22.36 14.67
C LYS A 343 11.36 21.35 13.57
N THR A 344 10.16 20.80 13.62
CA THR A 344 9.61 20.01 12.53
C THR A 344 9.46 20.82 11.26
N ASP A 345 9.84 20.24 10.10
CA ASP A 345 9.60 20.79 8.77
C ASP A 345 8.78 19.79 7.94
N ALA A 346 7.49 20.06 7.76
CA ALA A 346 6.54 19.18 7.07
C ALA A 346 5.91 19.87 5.85
N ASP A 347 5.93 19.20 4.71
CA ASP A 347 5.25 19.65 3.49
C ASP A 347 4.39 18.55 2.87
N GLN A 348 3.15 18.89 2.48
CA GLN A 348 2.24 18.01 1.77
C GLN A 348 1.79 18.64 0.46
N THR A 349 2.05 18.01 -0.64
CA THR A 349 1.59 18.44 -1.95
C THR A 349 0.77 17.35 -2.64
N ASN A 350 -0.46 17.69 -3.05
CA ASN A 350 -1.32 16.83 -3.85
C ASN A 350 -1.70 17.52 -5.16
N LYS A 351 -1.39 16.89 -6.29
CA LYS A 351 -1.71 17.41 -7.63
C LYS A 351 -2.54 16.38 -8.40
N ASN A 352 -3.65 16.81 -9.00
CA ASN A 352 -4.60 15.91 -9.64
C ASN A 352 -4.93 16.38 -11.04
N LEU A 353 -4.79 15.49 -12.02
CA LEU A 353 -5.08 15.71 -13.43
C LEU A 353 -6.29 14.85 -13.83
N LEU A 354 -7.40 15.51 -14.16
CA LEU A 354 -8.61 14.85 -14.62
C LEU A 354 -8.64 14.81 -16.15
N LEU A 355 -8.62 13.62 -16.72
CA LEU A 355 -8.71 13.40 -18.17
C LEU A 355 -10.14 13.11 -18.62
N GLY A 356 -11.00 12.66 -17.71
CA GLY A 356 -12.42 12.38 -17.96
C GLY A 356 -13.33 13.40 -17.28
N ASN A 357 -14.46 13.74 -17.92
CA ASN A 357 -15.45 14.65 -17.35
C ASN A 357 -16.19 14.04 -16.14
N ASP A 358 -16.26 12.72 -16.06
CA ASP A 358 -16.92 11.98 -14.98
C ASP A 358 -15.90 11.51 -13.91
N ALA A 359 -14.61 11.83 -14.08
CA ALA A 359 -13.58 11.50 -13.10
C ALA A 359 -13.75 12.30 -11.82
N LEU A 360 -13.60 11.65 -10.66
CA LEU A 360 -13.85 12.26 -9.35
C LEU A 360 -12.62 12.21 -8.46
N MET A 361 -12.19 13.34 -7.93
CA MET A 361 -11.10 13.43 -6.96
C MET A 361 -11.58 14.01 -5.64
N TYR A 362 -11.26 13.33 -4.54
CA TYR A 362 -11.49 13.79 -3.17
C TYR A 362 -10.13 14.00 -2.50
N SER A 363 -9.69 15.24 -2.39
CA SER A 363 -8.43 15.62 -1.78
C SER A 363 -8.67 16.27 -0.42
N ASN A 364 -8.04 15.73 0.63
CA ASN A 364 -8.24 16.15 2.00
C ASN A 364 -6.90 16.19 2.77
N PRO A 365 -6.02 17.18 2.50
CA PRO A 365 -4.82 17.39 3.30
C PRO A 365 -5.18 18.01 4.65
N GLN A 366 -4.59 17.49 5.74
CA GLN A 366 -4.83 17.91 7.13
C GLN A 366 -3.53 18.16 7.87
N LEU A 367 -3.50 19.19 8.71
CA LEU A 367 -2.41 19.51 9.62
C LEU A 367 -2.96 19.59 11.05
N GLU A 368 -2.39 18.78 11.95
CA GLU A 368 -2.67 18.80 13.39
C GLU A 368 -1.39 19.19 14.11
N ILE A 369 -1.24 20.46 14.48
CA ILE A 369 0.02 21.02 14.98
C ILE A 369 -0.15 21.38 16.46
N TYR A 370 0.63 20.74 17.32
CA TYR A 370 0.66 20.98 18.76
C TYR A 370 1.98 21.58 19.26
N ALA A 371 2.96 21.79 18.38
CA ALA A 371 4.23 22.46 18.65
C ALA A 371 4.24 23.88 18.11
N ASP A 372 5.04 24.78 18.70
CA ASP A 372 5.02 26.22 18.38
C ASP A 372 6.09 26.61 17.33
N ASP A 373 7.27 26.00 17.39
CA ASP A 373 8.41 26.36 16.54
C ASP A 373 8.59 25.33 15.41
N VAL A 374 7.71 25.39 14.41
CA VAL A 374 7.67 24.46 13.30
C VAL A 374 7.35 25.15 11.98
N ARG A 375 7.68 24.48 10.87
CA ARG A 375 7.29 24.88 9.53
C ARG A 375 6.45 23.78 8.89
N CYS A 376 5.14 24.03 8.75
CA CYS A 376 4.22 23.05 8.19
C CYS A 376 3.40 23.70 7.08
N THR A 377 3.41 23.08 5.91
CA THR A 377 2.68 23.56 4.74
C THR A 377 1.90 22.41 4.07
N HIS A 378 0.78 22.76 3.44
CA HIS A 378 0.10 21.84 2.54
C HIS A 378 -0.47 22.55 1.33
N GLY A 379 -0.56 21.86 0.20
CA GLY A 379 -1.16 22.36 -1.02
C GLY A 379 -1.90 21.25 -1.77
N SER A 380 -3.04 21.61 -2.37
CA SER A 380 -3.77 20.71 -3.26
C SER A 380 -4.24 21.44 -4.49
N SER A 381 -4.10 20.81 -5.66
CA SER A 381 -4.62 21.32 -6.92
C SER A 381 -5.30 20.20 -7.71
N THR A 382 -6.43 20.55 -8.34
CA THR A 382 -7.17 19.64 -9.23
C THR A 382 -7.51 20.43 -10.49
N GLY A 383 -7.17 19.88 -11.65
CA GLY A 383 -7.41 20.52 -12.92
C GLY A 383 -7.48 19.54 -14.09
N GLN A 384 -7.72 20.08 -15.25
CA GLN A 384 -7.68 19.38 -16.54
C GLN A 384 -6.45 19.81 -17.33
N ILE A 385 -6.18 19.15 -18.46
CA ILE A 385 -5.14 19.59 -19.38
C ILE A 385 -5.48 21.00 -19.90
N SER A 386 -4.49 21.90 -19.83
CA SER A 386 -4.65 23.27 -20.33
C SER A 386 -4.88 23.29 -21.85
N GLU A 387 -6.00 23.85 -22.28
CA GLU A 387 -6.31 24.05 -23.69
C GLU A 387 -5.27 24.94 -24.39
N ASP A 388 -4.75 25.94 -23.69
CA ASP A 388 -3.70 26.83 -24.22
C ASP A 388 -2.40 26.05 -24.45
N ALA A 389 -2.02 25.17 -23.52
CA ALA A 389 -0.85 24.32 -23.67
C ALA A 389 -1.01 23.32 -24.83
N LEU A 390 -2.19 22.71 -24.96
CA LEU A 390 -2.52 21.85 -26.10
C LEU A 390 -2.45 22.62 -27.43
N PHE A 391 -3.07 23.81 -27.48
CA PHE A 391 -3.05 24.66 -28.68
C PHE A 391 -1.60 25.04 -29.05
N TYR A 392 -0.78 25.42 -28.09
CA TYR A 392 0.63 25.74 -28.31
C TYR A 392 1.41 24.58 -28.90
N LEU A 393 1.29 23.38 -28.33
CA LEU A 393 1.98 22.18 -28.83
C LEU A 393 1.52 21.81 -30.24
N ARG A 394 0.22 21.89 -30.51
CA ARG A 394 -0.36 21.63 -31.83
C ARG A 394 0.10 22.65 -32.88
N SER A 395 0.24 23.93 -32.51
CA SER A 395 0.78 24.96 -33.39
C SER A 395 2.25 24.75 -33.75
N ARG A 396 2.97 23.91 -32.96
CA ARG A 396 4.35 23.48 -33.23
C ARG A 396 4.45 22.17 -34.03
N GLY A 397 3.32 21.64 -34.50
CA GLY A 397 3.27 20.49 -35.40
C GLY A 397 2.98 19.14 -34.73
N LEU A 398 2.73 19.11 -33.42
CA LEU A 398 2.28 17.89 -32.75
C LEU A 398 0.80 17.63 -33.06
N ASP A 399 0.44 16.38 -33.33
CA ASP A 399 -0.96 16.00 -33.39
C ASP A 399 -1.61 16.02 -31.98
N ALA A 400 -2.94 15.92 -31.90
CA ALA A 400 -3.65 16.08 -30.63
C ALA A 400 -3.33 14.99 -29.62
N VAL A 401 -3.10 13.75 -30.09
CA VAL A 401 -2.79 12.60 -29.21
C VAL A 401 -1.38 12.77 -28.63
N SER A 402 -0.41 13.07 -29.48
CA SER A 402 0.98 13.29 -29.06
C SER A 402 1.13 14.50 -28.13
N ALA A 403 0.42 15.58 -28.39
CA ALA A 403 0.44 16.78 -27.54
C ALA A 403 -0.15 16.47 -26.14
N LYS A 404 -1.28 15.76 -26.10
CA LYS A 404 -1.90 15.31 -24.85
C LYS A 404 -0.97 14.38 -24.07
N ALA A 405 -0.40 13.37 -24.74
CA ALA A 405 0.55 12.43 -24.13
C ALA A 405 1.77 13.14 -23.54
N LEU A 406 2.32 14.13 -24.24
CA LEU A 406 3.47 14.91 -23.75
C LEU A 406 3.17 15.65 -22.44
N LEU A 407 1.99 16.29 -22.35
CA LEU A 407 1.56 16.99 -21.13
C LEU A 407 1.32 16.05 -19.95
N ILE A 408 0.73 14.88 -20.20
CA ILE A 408 0.50 13.85 -19.20
C ILE A 408 1.84 13.28 -18.72
N ASN A 409 2.79 13.00 -19.63
CA ASN A 409 4.15 12.56 -19.30
C ASN A 409 4.86 13.60 -18.41
N GLY A 410 4.83 14.89 -18.78
CA GLY A 410 5.42 15.95 -17.97
C GLY A 410 4.83 16.03 -16.56
N PHE A 411 3.52 15.73 -16.41
CA PHE A 411 2.89 15.68 -15.11
C PHE A 411 3.36 14.48 -14.28
N ALA A 412 3.46 13.29 -14.87
CA ALA A 412 3.86 12.06 -14.17
C ALA A 412 5.33 12.03 -13.78
N ASN A 413 6.21 12.56 -14.65
CA ASN A 413 7.66 12.42 -14.53
C ASN A 413 8.23 13.03 -13.24
N GLU A 414 7.59 14.02 -12.64
CA GLU A 414 8.04 14.60 -11.35
C GLU A 414 8.11 13.52 -10.24
N VAL A 415 7.28 12.48 -10.30
CA VAL A 415 7.33 11.35 -9.35
C VAL A 415 8.24 10.23 -9.85
N VAL A 416 8.16 9.91 -11.15
CA VAL A 416 8.94 8.79 -11.73
C VAL A 416 10.43 9.08 -11.69
N ASP A 417 10.84 10.31 -12.00
CA ASP A 417 12.25 10.73 -12.04
C ASP A 417 12.90 10.78 -10.65
N ASP A 418 12.09 10.84 -9.58
CA ASP A 418 12.56 10.79 -8.20
C ASP A 418 12.92 9.36 -7.72
N ILE A 419 12.63 8.33 -8.52
CA ILE A 419 13.06 6.96 -8.24
C ILE A 419 14.57 6.86 -8.49
N ASN A 420 15.34 6.67 -7.43
CA ASN A 420 16.81 6.72 -7.48
C ASN A 420 17.46 5.59 -8.31
N ASN A 421 16.85 4.40 -8.33
CA ASN A 421 17.36 3.28 -9.10
C ASN A 421 16.88 3.35 -10.56
N GLU A 422 17.81 3.28 -11.52
CA GLU A 422 17.52 3.46 -12.94
C GLU A 422 16.66 2.34 -13.51
N GLU A 423 16.93 1.08 -13.15
CA GLU A 423 16.17 -0.06 -13.65
C GLU A 423 14.72 -0.05 -13.15
N ILE A 424 14.50 0.34 -11.88
CA ILE A 424 13.16 0.50 -11.30
C ILE A 424 12.43 1.67 -11.99
N ARG A 425 13.13 2.78 -12.18
CA ARG A 425 12.59 3.96 -12.86
C ARG A 425 12.15 3.63 -14.29
N ASP A 426 12.99 2.92 -15.05
CA ASP A 426 12.67 2.52 -16.42
C ASP A 426 11.53 1.48 -16.46
N TYR A 427 11.48 0.57 -15.50
CA TYR A 427 10.34 -0.34 -15.35
C TYR A 427 9.04 0.43 -15.09
N THR A 428 9.07 1.39 -14.18
CA THR A 428 7.93 2.26 -13.87
C THR A 428 7.50 3.09 -15.08
N ARG A 429 8.45 3.62 -15.87
CA ARG A 429 8.14 4.33 -17.12
C ARG A 429 7.41 3.45 -18.12
N ARG A 430 7.87 2.23 -18.36
CA ARG A 430 7.19 1.28 -19.27
C ARG A 430 5.77 0.97 -18.81
N LEU A 431 5.55 0.79 -17.50
CA LEU A 431 4.23 0.59 -16.94
C LEU A 431 3.32 1.80 -17.17
N PHE A 432 3.85 2.99 -16.94
CA PHE A 432 3.11 4.24 -17.19
C PHE A 432 2.80 4.44 -18.69
N GLU A 433 3.75 4.20 -19.58
CA GLU A 433 3.56 4.30 -21.03
C GLU A 433 2.51 3.32 -21.55
N SER A 434 2.51 2.09 -21.02
CA SER A 434 1.49 1.08 -21.32
C SER A 434 0.09 1.54 -20.88
N TRP A 435 -0.02 2.09 -19.67
CA TRP A 435 -1.28 2.65 -19.18
C TRP A 435 -1.74 3.85 -20.03
N LEU A 436 -0.83 4.77 -20.35
CA LEU A 436 -1.11 5.97 -21.14
C LEU A 436 -1.60 5.63 -22.54
N SER A 437 -0.98 4.66 -23.20
CA SER A 437 -1.39 4.15 -24.50
C SER A 437 -2.84 3.66 -24.49
N GLY A 438 -3.25 2.93 -23.44
CA GLY A 438 -4.64 2.50 -23.27
C GLY A 438 -5.65 3.64 -23.12
N VAL A 439 -5.24 4.78 -22.57
CA VAL A 439 -6.12 5.95 -22.34
C VAL A 439 -6.16 6.90 -23.53
N THR A 440 -5.10 6.97 -24.33
CA THR A 440 -5.02 7.92 -25.46
C THR A 440 -5.54 7.37 -26.78
N HIS A 441 -5.63 6.06 -26.93
CA HIS A 441 -6.10 5.37 -28.16
C HIS A 441 -7.46 4.68 -27.99
N GLY A 442 -8.03 4.63 -26.78
CA GLY A 442 -9.39 4.19 -26.48
C GLY A 442 -10.35 5.37 -26.46
#